data_1dfc94f8fecda6dd87647db9482f6829
#
_entry.id   1dfc94f8fecda6dd87647db9482f6829
#
_cell.length_a   1.000
_cell.length_b   1.000
_cell.length_c   1.000
_cell.angle_alpha   90.00
_cell.angle_beta   90.00
_cell.angle_gamma   90.00
#
_symmetry.space_group_name_H-M   'P 1'
#
loop_
_entity.id
_entity.type
_entity.pdbx_description
1 polymer ?
#
loop_
_entity_poly.entity_id
_entity_poly.type
_entity_poly.pdbx_seq_one_letter_code
_entity_poly.pdbx_strand_id
1 'polypeptide(L)'
;MAVTMGHPIAAIATGHGRSGIGILRMSGEGCIERAAKVFTRADGKPLEAAEDRKLVLGTMADAEGRPVDHCMAFISRAPHSYTGEDTVEFQCHGSPAALTAGLEALFAAGFRQAGPGEFTRRAFLNGQMDLTQAEAVSDLIDAETADAAANAAGQLAGAILRKIDPIYDNLVDILAHFHAVLDYPDEDIDPFELAQFAGQLDGDAKALNRLLATCHRGRIVKDGLSAVILGSPNAGKSSLLNCLAGFDRVIVTDIPGTTRDAVEQTVRLGRHLLRLLDTAGIRETDDQIERMGVERSLAAAQEADLALFVVDGSKPFSAEDHEAMDAALGARACIALMNKTDLGQVIEASDLPFDYVVPISAKNGMGMELLEQAMDMLFADDAPCDGSLLTNARQAEAIVRARDSLRLAQRSMQAGLTPDAVLVDVEAAMLALGEVTGRTMREDITNRIFERFCVGK
;
A
#
# COMPACT_ATOMS: atom_id res chain seq x y z
N MET A 1 0.59 2.08 -24.76
CA MET A 1 -0.55 1.97 -25.71
C MET A 1 -1.66 2.84 -25.18
N ALA A 2 -2.19 3.77 -25.96
CA ALA A 2 -3.36 4.54 -25.56
C ALA A 2 -4.51 3.54 -25.32
N VAL A 3 -5.05 3.52 -24.10
CA VAL A 3 -6.18 2.66 -23.75
C VAL A 3 -7.40 3.24 -24.46
N THR A 4 -7.90 2.54 -25.47
CA THR A 4 -9.13 2.92 -26.18
C THR A 4 -10.29 2.70 -25.21
N MET A 5 -10.77 3.76 -24.58
CA MET A 5 -11.99 3.76 -23.79
C MET A 5 -13.12 3.21 -24.65
N GLY A 6 -13.90 2.26 -24.12
CA GLY A 6 -15.05 1.67 -24.80
C GLY A 6 -14.87 0.24 -25.33
N HIS A 7 -13.62 -0.24 -25.51
CA HIS A 7 -13.43 -1.65 -25.92
C HIS A 7 -13.67 -2.57 -24.71
N PRO A 8 -14.53 -3.61 -24.81
CA PRO A 8 -14.77 -4.53 -23.72
C PRO A 8 -13.51 -5.35 -23.40
N ILE A 9 -13.25 -5.49 -22.10
CA ILE A 9 -12.07 -6.19 -21.57
C ILE A 9 -12.47 -7.42 -20.79
N ALA A 10 -11.57 -8.40 -20.74
CA ALA A 10 -11.72 -9.60 -19.92
C ALA A 10 -10.39 -9.98 -19.26
N ALA A 11 -10.46 -10.56 -18.07
CA ALA A 11 -9.31 -11.15 -17.38
C ALA A 11 -9.73 -12.22 -16.37
N ILE A 12 -8.77 -13.07 -15.97
CA ILE A 12 -8.89 -13.86 -14.75
C ILE A 12 -8.68 -12.92 -13.56
N ALA A 13 -9.68 -12.80 -12.69
CA ALA A 13 -9.69 -11.87 -11.57
C ALA A 13 -9.29 -12.50 -10.23
N THR A 14 -9.05 -13.80 -10.18
CA THR A 14 -8.55 -14.56 -9.03
C THR A 14 -7.08 -14.88 -9.18
N GLY A 15 -6.41 -15.18 -8.04
CA GLY A 15 -5.00 -15.56 -8.05
C GLY A 15 -4.69 -16.75 -8.96
N HIS A 16 -3.46 -16.81 -9.47
CA HIS A 16 -2.97 -17.93 -10.27
C HIS A 16 -2.77 -19.16 -9.40
N GLY A 17 -3.36 -20.28 -9.81
CA GLY A 17 -3.24 -21.57 -9.11
C GLY A 17 -4.55 -22.32 -9.03
N ARG A 18 -4.51 -23.53 -8.45
CA ARG A 18 -5.72 -24.33 -8.24
C ARG A 18 -6.46 -23.82 -7.02
N SER A 19 -7.74 -23.53 -7.19
CA SER A 19 -8.63 -23.08 -6.12
C SER A 19 -10.03 -23.68 -6.26
N GLY A 20 -10.87 -23.55 -5.24
CA GLY A 20 -12.28 -23.98 -5.33
C GLY A 20 -13.07 -23.13 -6.31
N ILE A 21 -12.76 -21.84 -6.44
CA ILE A 21 -13.44 -20.88 -7.30
C ILE A 21 -12.41 -20.06 -8.07
N GLY A 22 -12.66 -19.88 -9.38
CA GLY A 22 -11.94 -18.95 -10.25
C GLY A 22 -12.92 -18.01 -10.92
N ILE A 23 -12.56 -16.74 -11.08
CA ILE A 23 -13.44 -15.71 -11.64
C ILE A 23 -12.85 -15.17 -12.93
N LEU A 24 -13.65 -15.20 -14.00
CA LEU A 24 -13.43 -14.44 -15.22
C LEU A 24 -14.25 -13.17 -15.13
N ARG A 25 -13.60 -12.01 -15.18
CA ARG A 25 -14.24 -10.70 -15.07
C ARG A 25 -14.19 -9.98 -16.42
N MET A 26 -15.29 -9.36 -16.80
CA MET A 26 -15.47 -8.60 -18.01
C MET A 26 -16.06 -7.23 -17.73
N SER A 27 -15.71 -6.20 -18.52
CA SER A 27 -16.26 -4.84 -18.41
C SER A 27 -16.21 -4.15 -19.77
N GLY A 28 -17.19 -3.29 -20.02
CA GLY A 28 -17.22 -2.39 -21.17
C GLY A 28 -18.55 -2.41 -21.93
N GLU A 29 -18.63 -1.60 -22.98
CA GLU A 29 -19.81 -1.49 -23.84
C GLU A 29 -20.08 -2.80 -24.56
N GLY A 30 -21.33 -3.28 -24.53
CA GLY A 30 -21.75 -4.56 -25.11
C GLY A 30 -21.16 -5.79 -24.43
N CYS A 31 -20.73 -5.63 -23.16
CA CYS A 31 -20.13 -6.69 -22.36
C CYS A 31 -21.07 -7.87 -22.16
N ILE A 32 -22.35 -7.61 -21.84
CA ILE A 32 -23.34 -8.64 -21.52
C ILE A 32 -23.68 -9.46 -22.78
N GLU A 33 -23.91 -8.80 -23.91
CA GLU A 33 -24.25 -9.45 -25.19
C GLU A 33 -23.08 -10.30 -25.73
N ARG A 34 -21.84 -9.85 -25.50
CA ARG A 34 -20.66 -10.64 -25.88
C ARG A 34 -20.45 -11.84 -24.97
N ALA A 35 -20.64 -11.67 -23.65
CA ALA A 35 -20.56 -12.75 -22.68
C ALA A 35 -21.64 -13.82 -22.91
N ALA A 36 -22.84 -13.41 -23.37
CA ALA A 36 -23.92 -14.33 -23.74
C ALA A 36 -23.55 -15.30 -24.88
N LYS A 37 -22.56 -14.98 -25.72
CA LYS A 37 -22.11 -15.88 -26.80
C LYS A 37 -21.37 -17.11 -26.29
N VAL A 38 -20.77 -17.01 -25.08
CA VAL A 38 -19.97 -18.09 -24.46
C VAL A 38 -20.65 -18.70 -23.24
N PHE A 39 -21.84 -18.20 -22.84
CA PHE A 39 -22.53 -18.69 -21.66
C PHE A 39 -24.02 -18.96 -21.95
N THR A 40 -24.44 -20.19 -21.68
CA THR A 40 -25.84 -20.61 -21.81
C THR A 40 -26.44 -20.88 -20.44
N ARG A 41 -27.50 -20.16 -20.09
CA ARG A 41 -28.19 -20.35 -18.80
C ARG A 41 -28.89 -21.69 -18.72
N ALA A 42 -28.90 -22.30 -17.55
CA ALA A 42 -29.57 -23.59 -17.30
C ALA A 42 -31.10 -23.51 -17.45
N ASP A 43 -31.71 -22.32 -17.25
CA ASP A 43 -33.16 -22.09 -17.43
C ASP A 43 -33.57 -21.79 -18.88
N GLY A 44 -32.62 -21.81 -19.81
CA GLY A 44 -32.82 -21.58 -21.24
C GLY A 44 -33.12 -20.13 -21.62
N LYS A 45 -33.12 -19.20 -20.69
CA LYS A 45 -33.30 -17.78 -20.98
C LYS A 45 -31.98 -17.14 -21.44
N PRO A 46 -32.02 -16.03 -22.20
CA PRO A 46 -30.81 -15.30 -22.56
C PRO A 46 -30.13 -14.69 -21.32
N LEU A 47 -28.79 -14.55 -21.37
CA LEU A 47 -28.03 -13.94 -20.25
C LEU A 47 -28.44 -12.49 -20.01
N GLU A 48 -28.79 -11.77 -21.06
CA GLU A 48 -29.26 -10.38 -21.02
C GLU A 48 -30.57 -10.20 -20.24
N ALA A 49 -31.35 -11.27 -20.12
CA ALA A 49 -32.60 -11.29 -19.32
C ALA A 49 -32.33 -11.61 -17.83
N ALA A 50 -31.09 -11.81 -17.41
CA ALA A 50 -30.76 -11.99 -16.01
C ALA A 50 -31.04 -10.68 -15.23
N GLU A 51 -31.57 -10.84 -14.02
CA GLU A 51 -31.74 -9.72 -13.10
C GLU A 51 -30.37 -9.19 -12.67
N ASP A 52 -30.30 -7.87 -12.56
CA ASP A 52 -29.09 -7.18 -12.15
C ASP A 52 -28.63 -7.65 -10.76
N ARG A 53 -27.34 -7.96 -10.63
CA ARG A 53 -26.68 -8.40 -9.38
C ARG A 53 -27.26 -9.68 -8.77
N LYS A 54 -27.83 -10.58 -9.62
CA LYS A 54 -28.22 -11.94 -9.24
C LYS A 54 -27.40 -12.98 -9.98
N LEU A 55 -27.05 -14.03 -9.25
CA LEU A 55 -26.35 -15.19 -9.81
C LEU A 55 -27.32 -16.05 -10.61
N VAL A 56 -26.88 -16.50 -11.80
CA VAL A 56 -27.59 -17.45 -12.64
C VAL A 56 -26.70 -18.62 -12.96
N LEU A 57 -27.21 -19.85 -12.86
CA LEU A 57 -26.48 -21.06 -13.22
C LEU A 57 -26.50 -21.28 -14.74
N GLY A 58 -25.39 -21.78 -15.29
CA GLY A 58 -25.29 -22.08 -16.70
C GLY A 58 -24.04 -22.86 -17.06
N THR A 59 -23.80 -22.96 -18.36
CA THR A 59 -22.63 -23.63 -18.93
C THR A 59 -21.85 -22.62 -19.75
N MET A 60 -20.57 -22.48 -19.44
CA MET A 60 -19.60 -21.79 -20.28
C MET A 60 -19.06 -22.73 -21.31
N ALA A 61 -18.98 -22.30 -22.57
CA ALA A 61 -18.47 -23.07 -23.70
C ALA A 61 -17.31 -22.33 -24.38
N ASP A 62 -16.47 -23.10 -25.08
CA ASP A 62 -15.42 -22.53 -25.92
C ASP A 62 -15.97 -22.00 -27.27
N ALA A 63 -15.08 -21.52 -28.15
CA ALA A 63 -15.46 -20.97 -29.45
C ALA A 63 -16.10 -22.00 -30.40
N GLU A 64 -15.82 -23.30 -30.21
CA GLU A 64 -16.39 -24.42 -30.94
C GLU A 64 -17.68 -24.96 -30.32
N GLY A 65 -18.16 -24.35 -29.22
CA GLY A 65 -19.37 -24.74 -28.51
C GLY A 65 -19.19 -25.96 -27.58
N ARG A 66 -17.97 -26.37 -27.27
CA ARG A 66 -17.71 -27.48 -26.33
C ARG A 66 -17.81 -26.95 -24.89
N PRO A 67 -18.47 -27.68 -24.00
CA PRO A 67 -18.56 -27.25 -22.58
C PRO A 67 -17.17 -27.15 -21.95
N VAL A 68 -16.88 -25.99 -21.33
CA VAL A 68 -15.67 -25.73 -20.57
C VAL A 68 -15.92 -25.91 -19.09
N ASP A 69 -17.04 -25.34 -18.60
CA ASP A 69 -17.39 -25.44 -17.18
C ASP A 69 -18.90 -25.24 -16.96
N HIS A 70 -19.43 -25.85 -15.88
CA HIS A 70 -20.73 -25.53 -15.31
C HIS A 70 -20.54 -24.53 -14.17
N CYS A 71 -20.91 -23.29 -14.38
CA CYS A 71 -20.56 -22.20 -13.51
C CYS A 71 -21.72 -21.21 -13.31
N MET A 72 -21.53 -20.24 -12.44
CA MET A 72 -22.48 -19.17 -12.24
C MET A 72 -22.05 -17.92 -13.01
N ALA A 73 -23.01 -17.19 -13.56
CA ALA A 73 -22.79 -15.86 -14.12
C ALA A 73 -23.46 -14.81 -13.25
N PHE A 74 -22.80 -13.67 -13.15
CA PHE A 74 -23.27 -12.49 -12.43
C PHE A 74 -23.13 -11.28 -13.36
N ILE A 75 -24.19 -10.47 -13.50
CA ILE A 75 -24.17 -9.26 -14.31
C ILE A 75 -24.44 -8.03 -13.44
N SER A 76 -23.77 -6.92 -13.75
CA SER A 76 -24.11 -5.60 -13.18
C SER A 76 -24.12 -4.58 -14.30
N ARG A 77 -25.21 -3.80 -14.34
CA ARG A 77 -25.39 -2.77 -15.36
C ARG A 77 -24.90 -1.42 -14.90
N ALA A 78 -24.38 -0.65 -15.87
CA ALA A 78 -24.02 0.74 -15.67
C ALA A 78 -25.22 1.56 -15.12
N PRO A 79 -24.96 2.57 -14.24
CA PRO A 79 -23.68 2.92 -13.64
C PRO A 79 -23.37 2.14 -12.35
N HIS A 80 -24.22 1.21 -11.93
CA HIS A 80 -24.18 0.53 -10.63
C HIS A 80 -23.31 -0.73 -10.65
N SER A 81 -22.10 -0.64 -11.16
CA SER A 81 -21.07 -1.70 -11.19
C SER A 81 -19.75 -1.23 -10.61
N TYR A 82 -18.78 -2.12 -10.48
CA TYR A 82 -17.44 -1.77 -10.01
C TYR A 82 -16.76 -0.72 -10.88
N THR A 83 -16.84 -0.87 -12.20
CA THR A 83 -16.21 0.03 -13.17
C THR A 83 -17.08 1.22 -13.59
N GLY A 84 -18.36 1.22 -13.20
CA GLY A 84 -19.36 2.16 -13.74
C GLY A 84 -19.85 1.81 -15.16
N GLU A 85 -19.27 0.75 -15.78
CA GLU A 85 -19.72 0.19 -17.06
C GLU A 85 -20.55 -1.07 -16.83
N ASP A 86 -21.12 -1.66 -17.90
CA ASP A 86 -21.66 -3.01 -17.80
C ASP A 86 -20.56 -4.00 -17.48
N THR A 87 -20.79 -4.87 -16.49
CA THR A 87 -19.84 -5.91 -16.07
C THR A 87 -20.49 -7.27 -16.03
N VAL A 88 -19.71 -8.30 -16.34
CA VAL A 88 -20.07 -9.70 -16.18
C VAL A 88 -18.96 -10.42 -15.43
N GLU A 89 -19.34 -11.32 -14.53
CA GLU A 89 -18.41 -12.24 -13.89
C GLU A 89 -18.91 -13.67 -14.06
N PHE A 90 -18.00 -14.58 -14.48
CA PHE A 90 -18.24 -16.01 -14.43
C PHE A 90 -17.47 -16.59 -13.24
N GLN A 91 -18.22 -17.17 -12.30
CA GLN A 91 -17.67 -17.87 -11.15
C GLN A 91 -17.54 -19.35 -11.49
N CYS A 92 -16.36 -19.71 -11.96
CA CYS A 92 -15.99 -21.02 -12.46
C CYS A 92 -15.31 -21.86 -11.37
N HIS A 93 -15.10 -23.15 -11.64
CA HIS A 93 -14.13 -23.92 -10.86
C HIS A 93 -12.72 -23.39 -11.11
N GLY A 94 -11.91 -23.26 -10.05
CA GLY A 94 -10.57 -22.67 -10.08
C GLY A 94 -9.50 -23.56 -10.74
N SER A 95 -9.80 -24.14 -11.89
CA SER A 95 -8.86 -24.86 -12.72
C SER A 95 -8.14 -23.88 -13.64
N PRO A 96 -6.81 -23.76 -13.61
CA PRO A 96 -6.08 -22.89 -14.55
C PRO A 96 -6.41 -23.18 -16.02
N ALA A 97 -6.56 -24.46 -16.38
CA ALA A 97 -6.88 -24.85 -17.75
C ALA A 97 -8.30 -24.40 -18.16
N ALA A 98 -9.30 -24.57 -17.27
CA ALA A 98 -10.68 -24.14 -17.55
C ALA A 98 -10.78 -22.61 -17.64
N LEU A 99 -10.11 -21.89 -16.75
CA LEU A 99 -10.08 -20.42 -16.75
C LEU A 99 -9.39 -19.87 -18.00
N THR A 100 -8.28 -20.50 -18.45
CA THR A 100 -7.60 -20.13 -19.70
C THR A 100 -8.50 -20.37 -20.90
N ALA A 101 -9.13 -21.54 -21.01
CA ALA A 101 -10.03 -21.86 -22.11
C ALA A 101 -11.26 -20.91 -22.15
N GLY A 102 -11.81 -20.57 -20.98
CA GLY A 102 -12.89 -19.59 -20.87
C GLY A 102 -12.46 -18.18 -21.28
N LEU A 103 -11.24 -17.77 -20.92
CA LEU A 103 -10.70 -16.46 -21.31
C LEU A 103 -10.46 -16.39 -22.82
N GLU A 104 -9.94 -17.47 -23.44
CA GLU A 104 -9.78 -17.57 -24.89
C GLU A 104 -11.12 -17.50 -25.62
N ALA A 105 -12.16 -18.18 -25.10
CA ALA A 105 -13.52 -18.08 -25.61
C ALA A 105 -14.06 -16.64 -25.57
N LEU A 106 -13.79 -15.92 -24.50
CA LEU A 106 -14.15 -14.51 -24.38
C LEU A 106 -13.40 -13.64 -25.40
N PHE A 107 -12.13 -13.91 -25.67
CA PHE A 107 -11.39 -13.20 -26.73
C PHE A 107 -11.99 -13.46 -28.10
N ALA A 108 -12.38 -14.72 -28.41
CA ALA A 108 -13.08 -15.06 -29.62
C ALA A 108 -14.45 -14.36 -29.71
N ALA A 109 -15.13 -14.11 -28.58
CA ALA A 109 -16.38 -13.37 -28.54
C ALA A 109 -16.20 -11.83 -28.71
N GLY A 110 -14.94 -11.34 -28.79
CA GLY A 110 -14.58 -9.95 -29.07
C GLY A 110 -14.21 -9.11 -27.86
N PHE A 111 -13.83 -9.74 -26.76
CA PHE A 111 -13.12 -9.06 -25.66
C PHE A 111 -11.61 -8.97 -25.98
N ARG A 112 -10.94 -7.99 -25.40
CA ARG A 112 -9.48 -7.97 -25.33
C ARG A 112 -8.99 -8.27 -23.90
N GLN A 113 -7.75 -8.68 -23.77
CA GLN A 113 -7.10 -8.81 -22.47
C GLN A 113 -7.11 -7.48 -21.74
N ALA A 114 -7.54 -7.49 -20.47
CA ALA A 114 -7.38 -6.34 -19.59
C ALA A 114 -5.90 -6.10 -19.28
N GLY A 115 -5.49 -4.84 -19.24
CA GLY A 115 -4.19 -4.43 -18.72
C GLY A 115 -4.13 -4.49 -17.19
N PRO A 116 -2.93 -4.31 -16.59
CA PRO A 116 -2.78 -4.16 -15.15
C PRO A 116 -3.65 -3.02 -14.62
N GLY A 117 -4.39 -3.26 -13.54
CA GLY A 117 -5.26 -2.27 -12.90
C GLY A 117 -6.37 -1.67 -13.75
N GLU A 118 -6.66 -2.23 -14.94
CA GLU A 118 -7.56 -1.58 -15.88
C GLU A 118 -9.02 -1.45 -15.39
N PHE A 119 -9.52 -2.44 -14.65
CA PHE A 119 -10.85 -2.34 -14.07
C PHE A 119 -10.95 -1.22 -13.02
N THR A 120 -9.97 -1.11 -12.13
CA THR A 120 -9.90 -0.04 -11.11
C THR A 120 -9.66 1.32 -11.76
N ARG A 121 -8.84 1.39 -12.81
CA ARG A 121 -8.65 2.61 -13.60
C ARG A 121 -9.95 3.10 -14.23
N ARG A 122 -10.76 2.19 -14.81
CA ARG A 122 -12.08 2.54 -15.36
C ARG A 122 -13.03 3.00 -14.27
N ALA A 123 -13.02 2.35 -13.10
CA ALA A 123 -13.79 2.79 -11.94
C ALA A 123 -13.42 4.23 -11.53
N PHE A 124 -12.13 4.55 -11.47
CA PHE A 124 -11.66 5.92 -11.20
C PHE A 124 -12.11 6.91 -12.28
N LEU A 125 -11.89 6.60 -13.56
CA LEU A 125 -12.26 7.49 -14.68
C LEU A 125 -13.77 7.72 -14.78
N ASN A 126 -14.58 6.74 -14.39
CA ASN A 126 -16.03 6.82 -14.37
C ASN A 126 -16.59 7.38 -13.03
N GLY A 127 -15.72 7.88 -12.14
CA GLY A 127 -16.13 8.52 -10.89
C GLY A 127 -16.69 7.60 -9.82
N GLN A 128 -16.47 6.27 -9.94
CA GLN A 128 -16.90 5.30 -8.91
C GLN A 128 -16.04 5.38 -7.65
N MET A 129 -14.81 5.85 -7.77
CA MET A 129 -13.86 6.06 -6.69
C MET A 129 -12.88 7.18 -7.05
N ASP A 130 -12.27 7.79 -6.04
CA ASP A 130 -11.15 8.71 -6.22
C ASP A 130 -9.80 7.96 -6.30
N LEU A 131 -8.70 8.70 -6.55
CA LEU A 131 -7.39 8.10 -6.72
C LEU A 131 -6.85 7.49 -5.42
N THR A 132 -7.19 8.04 -4.24
CA THR A 132 -6.76 7.49 -2.94
C THR A 132 -7.42 6.14 -2.68
N GLN A 133 -8.69 6.02 -3.04
CA GLN A 133 -9.44 4.76 -2.97
C GLN A 133 -8.92 3.72 -3.98
N ALA A 134 -8.58 4.17 -5.19
CA ALA A 134 -7.99 3.30 -6.20
C ALA A 134 -6.62 2.72 -5.73
N GLU A 135 -5.73 3.56 -5.19
CA GLU A 135 -4.45 3.12 -4.62
C GLU A 135 -4.65 2.15 -3.45
N ALA A 136 -5.68 2.40 -2.61
CA ALA A 136 -6.01 1.53 -1.48
C ALA A 136 -6.48 0.12 -1.91
N VAL A 137 -7.00 -0.07 -3.14
CA VAL A 137 -7.30 -1.41 -3.67
C VAL A 137 -6.03 -2.26 -3.76
N SER A 138 -4.93 -1.68 -4.27
CA SER A 138 -3.64 -2.40 -4.33
C SER A 138 -3.10 -2.66 -2.93
N ASP A 139 -3.09 -1.62 -2.08
CA ASP A 139 -2.62 -1.73 -0.70
C ASP A 139 -3.35 -2.82 0.10
N LEU A 140 -4.67 -2.97 -0.13
CA LEU A 140 -5.47 -4.03 0.52
C LEU A 140 -5.13 -5.43 0.02
N ILE A 141 -4.82 -5.58 -1.28
CA ILE A 141 -4.43 -6.87 -1.86
C ILE A 141 -3.05 -7.29 -1.37
N ASP A 142 -2.12 -6.32 -1.27
CA ASP A 142 -0.73 -6.54 -0.89
C ASP A 142 -0.53 -6.56 0.63
N ALA A 143 -1.60 -6.33 1.42
CA ALA A 143 -1.51 -6.28 2.88
C ALA A 143 -1.14 -7.63 3.49
N GLU A 144 -0.02 -7.67 4.23
CA GLU A 144 0.49 -8.87 4.90
C GLU A 144 0.12 -8.93 6.39
N THR A 145 -0.40 -7.82 6.96
CA THR A 145 -0.83 -7.74 8.36
C THR A 145 -2.28 -7.28 8.47
N ALA A 146 -2.93 -7.62 9.59
CA ALA A 146 -4.29 -7.19 9.88
C ALA A 146 -4.40 -5.66 9.95
N ASP A 147 -3.39 -4.98 10.50
CA ASP A 147 -3.34 -3.53 10.62
C ASP A 147 -3.20 -2.86 9.23
N ALA A 148 -2.35 -3.41 8.35
CA ALA A 148 -2.23 -2.95 6.97
C ALA A 148 -3.57 -3.10 6.22
N ALA A 149 -4.20 -4.28 6.32
CA ALA A 149 -5.49 -4.54 5.69
C ALA A 149 -6.60 -3.62 6.23
N ALA A 150 -6.66 -3.40 7.54
CA ALA A 150 -7.65 -2.51 8.16
C ALA A 150 -7.46 -1.05 7.70
N ASN A 151 -6.21 -0.56 7.66
CA ASN A 151 -5.92 0.78 7.18
C ASN A 151 -6.29 0.94 5.69
N ALA A 152 -5.90 -0.01 4.84
CA ALA A 152 -6.23 0.01 3.41
C ALA A 152 -7.74 -0.05 3.17
N ALA A 153 -8.48 -0.90 3.92
CA ALA A 153 -9.93 -0.94 3.87
C ALA A 153 -10.59 0.38 4.28
N GLY A 154 -10.07 1.04 5.32
CA GLY A 154 -10.52 2.38 5.72
C GLY A 154 -10.25 3.45 4.66
N GLN A 155 -9.09 3.40 4.00
CA GLN A 155 -8.76 4.29 2.88
C GLN A 155 -9.68 4.03 1.68
N LEU A 156 -9.93 2.76 1.33
CA LEU A 156 -10.90 2.38 0.30
C LEU A 156 -12.32 2.89 0.62
N ALA A 157 -12.68 2.96 1.91
CA ALA A 157 -13.93 3.59 2.36
C ALA A 157 -13.87 5.15 2.36
N GLY A 158 -12.82 5.78 1.82
CA GLY A 158 -12.69 7.22 1.65
C GLY A 158 -12.20 7.97 2.88
N ALA A 159 -11.44 7.35 3.80
CA ALA A 159 -10.96 8.02 5.01
C ALA A 159 -10.05 9.22 4.72
N ILE A 160 -9.18 9.12 3.71
CA ILE A 160 -8.29 10.22 3.28
C ILE A 160 -9.11 11.31 2.60
N LEU A 161 -10.02 10.94 1.68
CA LEU A 161 -10.89 11.89 0.99
C LEU A 161 -11.65 12.78 1.98
N ARG A 162 -12.27 12.17 3.00
CA ARG A 162 -12.99 12.93 4.05
C ARG A 162 -12.13 13.94 4.82
N LYS A 163 -10.81 13.79 4.82
CA LYS A 163 -9.88 14.75 5.44
C LYS A 163 -9.43 15.84 4.47
N ILE A 164 -9.34 15.53 3.19
CA ILE A 164 -8.86 16.44 2.14
C ILE A 164 -9.98 17.34 1.60
N ASP A 165 -11.17 16.78 1.34
CA ASP A 165 -12.27 17.50 0.71
C ASP A 165 -12.68 18.78 1.44
N PRO A 166 -12.83 18.82 2.78
CA PRO A 166 -13.19 20.05 3.45
C PRO A 166 -12.16 21.17 3.26
N ILE A 167 -10.86 20.81 3.19
CA ILE A 167 -9.78 21.76 2.94
C ILE A 167 -9.85 22.24 1.49
N TYR A 168 -10.01 21.30 0.55
CA TYR A 168 -10.15 21.64 -0.87
C TYR A 168 -11.32 22.58 -1.13
N ASP A 169 -12.49 22.28 -0.57
CA ASP A 169 -13.70 23.09 -0.70
C ASP A 169 -13.52 24.49 -0.11
N ASN A 170 -12.87 24.62 1.06
CA ASN A 170 -12.52 25.94 1.62
C ASN A 170 -11.66 26.76 0.65
N LEU A 171 -10.66 26.14 0.02
CA LEU A 171 -9.80 26.87 -0.94
C LEU A 171 -10.57 27.26 -2.20
N VAL A 172 -11.48 26.40 -2.68
CA VAL A 172 -12.39 26.72 -3.80
C VAL A 172 -13.26 27.90 -3.45
N ASP A 173 -13.86 27.94 -2.25
CA ASP A 173 -14.73 29.03 -1.81
C ASP A 173 -13.98 30.36 -1.73
N ILE A 174 -12.75 30.34 -1.20
CA ILE A 174 -11.89 31.55 -1.14
C ILE A 174 -11.61 32.08 -2.55
N LEU A 175 -11.22 31.20 -3.48
CA LEU A 175 -10.91 31.59 -4.86
C LEU A 175 -12.17 32.06 -5.61
N ALA A 176 -13.30 31.35 -5.43
CA ALA A 176 -14.57 31.71 -6.04
C ALA A 176 -15.07 33.10 -5.57
N HIS A 177 -14.96 33.38 -4.26
CA HIS A 177 -15.32 34.69 -3.73
C HIS A 177 -14.47 35.82 -4.31
N PHE A 178 -13.15 35.62 -4.41
CA PHE A 178 -12.23 36.59 -5.01
C PHE A 178 -12.58 36.88 -6.47
N HIS A 179 -12.77 35.80 -7.25
CA HIS A 179 -13.12 35.96 -8.66
C HIS A 179 -14.47 36.65 -8.87
N ALA A 180 -15.47 36.31 -8.02
CA ALA A 180 -16.77 36.96 -8.07
C ALA A 180 -16.68 38.48 -7.85
N VAL A 181 -15.91 38.91 -6.83
CA VAL A 181 -15.71 40.35 -6.56
C VAL A 181 -14.93 41.03 -7.68
N LEU A 182 -13.97 40.34 -8.32
CA LEU A 182 -13.17 40.88 -9.40
C LEU A 182 -13.97 41.01 -10.72
N ASP A 183 -14.77 39.98 -11.04
CA ASP A 183 -15.48 39.89 -12.33
C ASP A 183 -16.80 40.66 -12.33
N TYR A 184 -17.40 40.90 -11.16
CA TYR A 184 -18.69 41.56 -10.99
C TYR A 184 -18.61 42.77 -10.01
N PRO A 185 -17.79 43.77 -10.29
CA PRO A 185 -17.54 44.91 -9.36
C PRO A 185 -18.76 45.81 -9.14
N ASP A 186 -19.78 45.71 -10.02
CA ASP A 186 -21.01 46.51 -9.94
C ASP A 186 -22.16 45.77 -9.23
N GLU A 187 -21.94 44.49 -8.81
CA GLU A 187 -22.91 43.74 -8.04
C GLU A 187 -22.72 43.96 -6.53
N ASP A 188 -23.78 43.80 -5.76
CA ASP A 188 -23.79 43.96 -4.28
C ASP A 188 -23.20 42.72 -3.62
N ILE A 189 -21.90 42.43 -3.91
CA ILE A 189 -21.10 41.33 -3.34
C ILE A 189 -20.22 41.91 -2.23
N ASP A 190 -20.15 41.17 -1.10
CA ASP A 190 -19.27 41.56 0.01
C ASP A 190 -17.81 41.70 -0.46
N PRO A 191 -17.11 42.79 -0.11
CA PRO A 191 -15.71 43.01 -0.53
C PRO A 191 -14.83 41.85 -0.08
N PHE A 192 -13.89 41.45 -0.98
CA PHE A 192 -12.93 40.40 -0.64
C PHE A 192 -11.87 40.94 0.35
N GLU A 193 -11.88 40.43 1.56
CA GLU A 193 -10.91 40.79 2.60
C GLU A 193 -10.10 39.55 3.01
N LEU A 194 -8.80 39.52 2.66
CA LEU A 194 -7.89 38.42 3.00
C LEU A 194 -7.88 38.07 4.49
N ALA A 195 -8.04 39.09 5.38
CA ALA A 195 -8.03 38.88 6.82
C ALA A 195 -9.15 37.94 7.31
N GLN A 196 -10.27 37.86 6.61
CA GLN A 196 -11.39 36.97 6.93
C GLN A 196 -11.01 35.50 6.78
N PHE A 197 -10.11 35.19 5.84
CA PHE A 197 -9.69 33.82 5.49
C PHE A 197 -8.43 33.36 6.26
N ALA A 198 -7.74 34.26 6.97
CA ALA A 198 -6.48 33.93 7.67
C ALA A 198 -6.63 32.77 8.66
N GLY A 199 -7.73 32.77 9.41
CA GLY A 199 -8.03 31.70 10.36
C GLY A 199 -8.33 30.34 9.70
N GLN A 200 -9.00 30.35 8.57
CA GLN A 200 -9.31 29.15 7.78
C GLN A 200 -8.03 28.55 7.20
N LEU A 201 -7.19 29.36 6.53
CA LEU A 201 -5.90 28.91 5.98
C LEU A 201 -4.96 28.36 7.04
N ASP A 202 -4.98 28.93 8.27
CA ASP A 202 -4.22 28.38 9.39
C ASP A 202 -4.78 27.03 9.88
N GLY A 203 -6.10 26.92 9.97
CA GLY A 203 -6.79 25.68 10.31
C GLY A 203 -6.48 24.57 9.32
N ASP A 204 -6.52 24.86 8.02
CA ASP A 204 -6.22 23.95 6.92
C ASP A 204 -4.75 23.50 6.95
N ALA A 205 -3.80 24.41 7.11
CA ALA A 205 -2.38 24.08 7.24
C ALA A 205 -2.10 23.17 8.44
N LYS A 206 -2.79 23.42 9.59
CA LYS A 206 -2.70 22.56 10.77
C LYS A 206 -3.32 21.17 10.54
N ALA A 207 -4.42 21.09 9.80
CA ALA A 207 -5.05 19.81 9.45
C ALA A 207 -4.12 18.98 8.56
N LEU A 208 -3.49 19.59 7.55
CA LEU A 208 -2.50 18.92 6.69
C LEU A 208 -1.27 18.46 7.49
N ASN A 209 -0.79 19.27 8.46
CA ASN A 209 0.30 18.85 9.33
C ASN A 209 -0.05 17.62 10.18
N ARG A 210 -1.29 17.56 10.74
CA ARG A 210 -1.75 16.37 11.48
C ARG A 210 -1.78 15.12 10.58
N LEU A 211 -2.21 15.26 9.33
CA LEU A 211 -2.21 14.16 8.39
C LEU A 211 -0.78 13.72 8.05
N LEU A 212 0.14 14.65 7.79
CA LEU A 212 1.55 14.36 7.53
C LEU A 212 2.25 13.69 8.71
N ALA A 213 1.87 14.01 9.95
CA ALA A 213 2.42 13.37 11.15
C ALA A 213 2.15 11.85 11.18
N THR A 214 1.16 11.35 10.45
CA THR A 214 0.84 9.92 10.36
C THR A 214 1.72 9.15 9.35
N CYS A 215 2.51 9.84 8.50
CA CYS A 215 3.25 9.22 7.39
C CYS A 215 4.24 8.14 7.86
N HIS A 216 5.02 8.42 8.91
CA HIS A 216 6.02 7.48 9.39
C HIS A 216 5.37 6.16 9.82
N ARG A 217 4.31 6.24 10.62
CA ARG A 217 3.54 5.08 11.05
C ARG A 217 2.85 4.39 9.87
N GLY A 218 2.23 5.19 8.97
CA GLY A 218 1.60 4.65 7.77
C GLY A 218 2.57 3.81 6.93
N ARG A 219 3.81 4.29 6.78
CA ARG A 219 4.88 3.52 6.12
C ARG A 219 5.18 2.20 6.85
N ILE A 220 5.34 2.25 8.18
CA ILE A 220 5.59 1.05 8.97
C ILE A 220 4.44 0.03 8.85
N VAL A 221 3.21 0.49 8.91
CA VAL A 221 2.02 -0.38 8.77
C VAL A 221 1.97 -1.01 7.39
N LYS A 222 2.26 -0.25 6.33
CA LYS A 222 2.18 -0.73 4.94
C LYS A 222 3.40 -1.58 4.56
N ASP A 223 4.61 -1.02 4.73
CA ASP A 223 5.84 -1.59 4.18
C ASP A 223 6.59 -2.47 5.21
N GLY A 224 6.19 -2.41 6.47
CA GLY A 224 6.89 -3.04 7.58
C GLY A 224 8.03 -2.18 8.15
N LEU A 225 8.58 -2.63 9.27
CA LEU A 225 9.75 -2.06 9.92
C LEU A 225 11.02 -2.47 9.18
N SER A 226 11.83 -1.52 8.78
CA SER A 226 13.18 -1.82 8.34
C SER A 226 14.03 -2.26 9.54
N ALA A 227 14.57 -3.48 9.50
CA ALA A 227 15.33 -4.05 10.60
C ALA A 227 16.70 -4.53 10.15
N VAL A 228 17.72 -4.31 10.99
CA VAL A 228 19.07 -4.83 10.79
C VAL A 228 19.44 -5.77 11.94
N ILE A 229 20.13 -6.88 11.62
CA ILE A 229 20.64 -7.83 12.61
C ILE A 229 22.13 -7.57 12.79
N LEU A 230 22.53 -7.14 13.98
CA LEU A 230 23.90 -6.82 14.37
C LEU A 230 24.43 -7.81 15.40
N GLY A 231 25.73 -8.00 15.46
CA GLY A 231 26.39 -8.87 16.44
C GLY A 231 27.71 -9.42 15.93
N SER A 232 28.54 -9.90 16.82
CA SER A 232 29.85 -10.52 16.51
C SER A 232 29.71 -11.77 15.62
N PRO A 233 30.80 -12.23 14.97
CA PRO A 233 30.81 -13.53 14.30
C PRO A 233 30.39 -14.66 15.23
N ASN A 234 29.58 -15.60 14.72
CA ASN A 234 29.06 -16.74 15.49
C ASN A 234 28.15 -16.40 16.69
N ALA A 235 27.70 -15.17 16.89
CA ALA A 235 26.66 -14.81 17.87
C ALA A 235 25.33 -15.49 17.59
N GLY A 236 25.11 -15.94 16.35
CA GLY A 236 23.92 -16.68 15.94
C GLY A 236 22.96 -15.89 15.04
N LYS A 237 23.46 -14.86 14.34
CA LYS A 237 22.67 -14.04 13.41
C LYS A 237 21.95 -14.86 12.35
N SER A 238 22.68 -15.79 11.68
CA SER A 238 22.08 -16.67 10.64
C SER A 238 21.06 -17.65 11.25
N SER A 239 21.28 -18.10 12.50
CA SER A 239 20.32 -18.95 13.20
C SER A 239 19.06 -18.18 13.55
N LEU A 240 19.18 -16.92 13.98
CA LEU A 240 18.04 -16.04 14.24
C LEU A 240 17.25 -15.77 12.95
N LEU A 241 17.94 -15.45 11.86
CA LEU A 241 17.31 -15.24 10.56
C LEU A 241 16.48 -16.47 10.13
N ASN A 242 17.07 -17.67 10.23
CA ASN A 242 16.37 -18.91 9.91
C ASN A 242 15.21 -19.20 10.86
N CYS A 243 15.36 -18.88 12.14
CA CYS A 243 14.31 -19.03 13.14
C CYS A 243 13.13 -18.09 12.80
N LEU A 244 13.38 -16.82 12.55
CA LEU A 244 12.37 -15.84 12.15
C LEU A 244 11.67 -16.25 10.85
N ALA A 245 12.42 -16.70 9.83
CA ALA A 245 11.85 -17.19 8.58
C ALA A 245 11.02 -18.49 8.72
N GLY A 246 11.24 -19.26 9.77
CA GLY A 246 10.50 -20.50 10.06
C GLY A 246 9.30 -20.31 10.98
N PHE A 247 9.23 -19.22 11.71
CA PHE A 247 8.23 -18.99 12.75
C PHE A 247 6.85 -18.63 12.19
N ASP A 248 6.82 -17.84 11.09
CA ASP A 248 5.59 -17.60 10.33
C ASP A 248 5.97 -17.52 8.84
N ARG A 249 5.53 -18.45 8.03
CA ARG A 249 5.84 -18.50 6.59
C ARG A 249 5.25 -17.29 5.89
N VAL A 250 6.00 -16.23 5.78
CA VAL A 250 5.77 -15.25 4.72
C VAL A 250 6.13 -15.93 3.40
N ILE A 251 5.16 -16.02 2.53
CA ILE A 251 5.38 -16.48 1.17
C ILE A 251 6.31 -15.45 0.53
N VAL A 252 7.59 -15.80 0.39
CA VAL A 252 8.52 -15.04 -0.45
C VAL A 252 7.93 -15.10 -1.85
N THR A 253 7.24 -14.08 -2.26
CA THR A 253 6.85 -13.91 -3.66
C THR A 253 8.10 -13.50 -4.41
N ASP A 254 8.73 -14.46 -5.09
CA ASP A 254 9.64 -14.18 -6.19
C ASP A 254 8.83 -13.47 -7.28
N ILE A 255 8.71 -12.15 -7.21
CA ILE A 255 8.22 -11.34 -8.32
C ILE A 255 9.44 -11.13 -9.23
N PRO A 256 9.50 -11.78 -10.41
CA PRO A 256 10.59 -11.53 -11.34
C PRO A 256 10.46 -10.11 -11.88
N GLY A 257 11.35 -9.22 -11.51
CA GLY A 257 11.43 -7.89 -12.14
C GLY A 257 11.79 -6.71 -11.24
N THR A 258 11.93 -6.89 -9.94
CA THR A 258 12.45 -5.82 -9.08
C THR A 258 13.97 -5.96 -8.93
N THR A 259 14.66 -5.06 -9.56
CA THR A 259 16.06 -4.59 -9.48
C THR A 259 17.04 -5.31 -8.55
N ARG A 260 18.26 -5.46 -9.05
CA ARG A 260 19.56 -5.95 -8.54
C ARG A 260 20.08 -5.31 -7.24
N ASP A 261 19.22 -4.93 -6.30
CA ASP A 261 19.64 -4.38 -5.01
C ASP A 261 19.37 -5.39 -3.90
N ALA A 262 20.22 -5.40 -2.87
CA ALA A 262 20.34 -6.31 -1.75
C ALA A 262 19.10 -7.18 -1.46
N VAL A 263 19.27 -8.50 -1.34
CA VAL A 263 18.18 -9.44 -1.05
C VAL A 263 17.54 -9.07 0.29
N GLU A 264 16.46 -8.28 0.23
CA GLU A 264 15.62 -7.99 1.38
C GLU A 264 14.80 -9.25 1.69
N GLN A 265 14.84 -9.70 2.93
CA GLN A 265 13.99 -10.78 3.39
C GLN A 265 12.92 -10.20 4.32
N THR A 266 11.65 -10.44 3.98
CA THR A 266 10.53 -10.05 4.82
C THR A 266 10.17 -11.21 5.75
N VAL A 267 10.00 -10.93 7.04
CA VAL A 267 9.57 -11.89 8.05
C VAL A 267 8.47 -11.29 8.90
N ARG A 268 7.51 -12.13 9.33
CA ARG A 268 6.43 -11.70 10.20
C ARG A 268 6.73 -12.14 11.63
N LEU A 269 6.60 -11.22 12.57
CA LEU A 269 6.71 -11.48 14.01
C LEU A 269 5.46 -10.91 14.71
N GLY A 270 4.52 -11.76 15.04
CA GLY A 270 3.21 -11.37 15.58
C GLY A 270 2.45 -10.47 14.58
N ARG A 271 2.11 -9.26 15.02
CA ARG A 271 1.45 -8.25 14.19
C ARG A 271 2.42 -7.39 13.36
N HIS A 272 3.75 -7.50 13.60
CA HIS A 272 4.75 -6.70 12.95
C HIS A 272 5.33 -7.41 11.74
N LEU A 273 5.51 -6.65 10.66
CA LEU A 273 6.25 -7.05 9.48
C LEU A 273 7.65 -6.46 9.56
N LEU A 274 8.68 -7.30 9.45
CA LEU A 274 10.09 -6.88 9.48
C LEU A 274 10.69 -7.07 8.09
N ARG A 275 11.25 -6.02 7.53
CA ARG A 275 12.09 -6.06 6.32
C ARG A 275 13.54 -6.07 6.76
N LEU A 276 14.18 -7.22 6.64
CA LEU A 276 15.57 -7.42 7.05
C LEU A 276 16.51 -6.88 5.98
N LEU A 277 17.28 -5.86 6.35
CA LEU A 277 18.28 -5.22 5.47
C LEU A 277 19.60 -6.02 5.50
N ASP A 278 20.28 -6.08 4.36
CA ASP A 278 21.61 -6.68 4.18
C ASP A 278 21.75 -8.13 4.66
N THR A 279 20.82 -9.00 4.24
CA THR A 279 20.92 -10.45 4.56
C THR A 279 22.05 -11.16 3.83
N ALA A 280 22.66 -10.55 2.80
CA ALA A 280 23.77 -11.14 2.04
C ALA A 280 25.03 -11.33 2.89
N GLY A 281 25.39 -10.37 3.75
CA GLY A 281 26.51 -10.49 4.69
C GLY A 281 26.29 -11.53 5.81
N ILE A 282 25.04 -11.96 6.03
CA ILE A 282 24.69 -12.97 7.06
C ILE A 282 24.82 -14.40 6.50
N ARG A 283 24.73 -14.58 5.17
CA ARG A 283 24.74 -15.91 4.52
C ARG A 283 26.11 -16.38 4.05
N GLU A 284 27.06 -15.48 3.82
CA GLU A 284 28.42 -15.83 3.35
C GLU A 284 29.38 -15.91 4.55
N THR A 285 29.80 -17.12 4.87
CA THR A 285 30.85 -17.46 5.86
C THR A 285 32.19 -17.60 5.15
N ASP A 286 32.86 -16.48 4.79
CA ASP A 286 34.27 -16.52 4.41
C ASP A 286 35.05 -15.29 4.95
N ASP A 287 36.12 -15.56 5.66
CA ASP A 287 36.95 -14.68 6.52
C ASP A 287 37.55 -13.41 5.87
N GLN A 288 37.34 -13.14 4.59
CA GLN A 288 37.97 -12.00 3.91
C GLN A 288 37.04 -10.80 3.64
N ILE A 289 35.70 -10.93 3.85
CA ILE A 289 34.70 -9.87 3.60
C ILE A 289 34.34 -9.11 4.89
N GLU A 290 34.76 -9.59 6.04
CA GLU A 290 34.31 -9.13 7.37
C GLU A 290 34.66 -7.66 7.68
N ARG A 291 35.83 -7.14 7.21
CA ARG A 291 36.21 -5.73 7.50
C ARG A 291 35.45 -4.68 6.70
N MET A 292 34.88 -5.01 5.54
CA MET A 292 33.98 -4.16 4.79
C MET A 292 32.55 -4.20 5.37
N GLY A 293 32.26 -5.18 6.23
CA GLY A 293 30.95 -5.36 6.87
C GLY A 293 30.63 -4.33 7.96
N VAL A 294 31.63 -3.87 8.73
CA VAL A 294 31.38 -2.98 9.89
C VAL A 294 30.87 -1.60 9.44
N GLU A 295 31.49 -0.97 8.44
CA GLU A 295 31.03 0.33 7.93
C GLU A 295 29.63 0.24 7.29
N ARG A 296 29.34 -0.85 6.57
CA ARG A 296 28.01 -1.11 6.01
C ARG A 296 26.97 -1.35 7.09
N SER A 297 27.33 -2.12 8.14
CA SER A 297 26.45 -2.41 9.26
C SER A 297 26.09 -1.14 10.07
N LEU A 298 27.06 -0.23 10.23
CA LEU A 298 26.83 1.08 10.86
C LEU A 298 25.88 1.95 10.04
N ALA A 299 26.10 2.03 8.72
CA ALA A 299 25.22 2.78 7.83
C ALA A 299 23.79 2.18 7.82
N ALA A 300 23.68 0.85 7.73
CA ALA A 300 22.41 0.16 7.78
C ALA A 300 21.66 0.36 9.13
N ALA A 301 22.41 0.40 10.25
CA ALA A 301 21.82 0.68 11.56
C ALA A 301 21.23 2.10 11.68
N GLN A 302 21.88 3.09 11.08
CA GLN A 302 21.41 4.47 11.10
C GLN A 302 20.14 4.70 10.25
N GLU A 303 19.96 3.90 9.20
CA GLU A 303 18.81 3.97 8.29
C GLU A 303 17.65 3.09 8.75
N ALA A 304 17.93 2.02 9.53
CA ALA A 304 16.91 1.08 10.00
C ALA A 304 15.99 1.70 11.07
N ASP A 305 14.74 1.24 11.07
CA ASP A 305 13.78 1.56 12.12
C ASP A 305 14.09 0.78 13.41
N LEU A 306 14.70 -0.42 13.29
CA LEU A 306 15.01 -1.32 14.38
C LEU A 306 16.39 -1.99 14.19
N ALA A 307 17.22 -2.02 15.22
CA ALA A 307 18.37 -2.90 15.32
C ALA A 307 18.05 -4.08 16.25
N LEU A 308 18.31 -5.31 15.78
CA LEU A 308 18.33 -6.51 16.58
C LEU A 308 19.78 -6.85 16.90
N PHE A 309 20.26 -6.47 18.08
CA PHE A 309 21.62 -6.76 18.54
C PHE A 309 21.69 -8.17 19.12
N VAL A 310 22.44 -9.06 18.49
CA VAL A 310 22.58 -10.47 18.89
C VAL A 310 23.92 -10.70 19.55
N VAL A 311 23.92 -11.17 20.78
CA VAL A 311 25.13 -11.53 21.53
C VAL A 311 25.06 -12.98 22.02
N ASP A 312 26.21 -13.69 22.03
CA ASP A 312 26.33 -15.03 22.58
C ASP A 312 26.32 -14.98 24.13
N GLY A 313 25.15 -15.19 24.74
CA GLY A 313 24.96 -15.15 26.20
C GLY A 313 25.75 -16.19 26.97
N SER A 314 26.30 -17.21 26.31
CA SER A 314 27.10 -18.28 26.94
C SER A 314 28.57 -17.97 27.13
N LYS A 315 29.04 -16.77 26.69
CA LYS A 315 30.44 -16.33 26.73
C LYS A 315 30.57 -14.90 27.24
N PRO A 316 31.74 -14.52 27.80
CA PRO A 316 32.03 -13.12 28.10
C PRO A 316 32.06 -12.26 26.81
N PHE A 317 31.77 -10.97 26.93
CA PHE A 317 31.87 -10.01 25.85
C PHE A 317 33.27 -9.99 25.20
N SER A 318 33.29 -10.02 23.88
CA SER A 318 34.46 -9.78 23.05
C SER A 318 34.57 -8.30 22.63
N ALA A 319 35.71 -7.90 22.07
CA ALA A 319 35.88 -6.56 21.48
C ALA A 319 34.88 -6.34 20.32
N GLU A 320 34.63 -7.37 19.51
CA GLU A 320 33.69 -7.35 18.38
C GLU A 320 32.23 -7.20 18.84
N ASP A 321 31.88 -7.78 20.01
CA ASP A 321 30.56 -7.57 20.60
C ASP A 321 30.36 -6.11 21.02
N HIS A 322 31.40 -5.43 21.55
CA HIS A 322 31.33 -4.03 21.89
C HIS A 322 31.16 -3.14 20.64
N GLU A 323 31.90 -3.42 19.56
CA GLU A 323 31.75 -2.69 18.28
C GLU A 323 30.34 -2.84 17.70
N ALA A 324 29.78 -4.05 17.72
CA ALA A 324 28.42 -4.30 17.25
C ALA A 324 27.37 -3.65 18.16
N MET A 325 27.61 -3.60 19.46
CA MET A 325 26.76 -2.93 20.45
C MET A 325 26.73 -1.41 20.22
N ASP A 326 27.92 -0.80 20.01
CA ASP A 326 28.01 0.64 19.71
C ASP A 326 27.29 0.99 18.41
N ALA A 327 27.39 0.13 17.39
CA ALA A 327 26.63 0.30 16.15
C ALA A 327 25.11 0.22 16.39
N ALA A 328 24.64 -0.72 17.23
CA ALA A 328 23.24 -0.92 17.54
C ALA A 328 22.65 0.26 18.35
N LEU A 329 23.43 0.86 19.24
CA LEU A 329 23.04 2.06 20.01
C LEU A 329 22.85 3.29 19.11
N GLY A 330 23.40 3.30 17.90
CA GLY A 330 23.19 4.34 16.88
C GLY A 330 21.86 4.23 16.14
N ALA A 331 21.13 3.14 16.26
CA ALA A 331 19.84 2.94 15.62
C ALA A 331 18.70 3.74 16.34
N ARG A 332 17.59 3.94 15.64
CA ARG A 332 16.39 4.62 16.18
C ARG A 332 15.75 3.86 17.34
N ALA A 333 15.72 2.54 17.21
CA ALA A 333 15.24 1.61 18.24
C ALA A 333 16.13 0.38 18.24
N CYS A 334 16.33 -0.25 19.39
CA CYS A 334 17.14 -1.44 19.51
C CYS A 334 16.52 -2.42 20.52
N ILE A 335 16.59 -3.71 20.17
CA ILE A 335 16.34 -4.83 21.08
C ILE A 335 17.60 -5.68 21.13
N ALA A 336 18.14 -5.89 22.33
CA ALA A 336 19.26 -6.79 22.56
C ALA A 336 18.75 -8.23 22.74
N LEU A 337 19.34 -9.16 21.99
CA LEU A 337 18.99 -10.57 22.00
C LEU A 337 20.16 -11.37 22.61
N MET A 338 20.00 -11.79 23.86
CA MET A 338 20.95 -12.72 24.51
C MET A 338 20.68 -14.13 23.97
N ASN A 339 21.44 -14.52 22.96
CA ASN A 339 21.25 -15.78 22.28
C ASN A 339 22.02 -16.94 22.96
N LYS A 340 21.68 -18.18 22.59
CA LYS A 340 22.26 -19.44 23.07
C LYS A 340 21.98 -19.70 24.56
N THR A 341 20.84 -19.30 25.05
CA THR A 341 20.40 -19.57 26.43
C THR A 341 20.34 -21.08 26.79
N ASP A 342 20.30 -21.96 25.76
CA ASP A 342 20.38 -23.40 25.88
C ASP A 342 21.77 -23.93 26.29
N LEU A 343 22.83 -23.09 26.18
CA LEU A 343 24.21 -23.48 26.58
C LEU A 343 24.62 -22.94 27.95
N GLY A 344 23.73 -22.28 28.66
CA GLY A 344 24.01 -21.58 29.90
C GLY A 344 24.16 -20.08 29.69
N GLN A 345 24.20 -19.30 30.75
CA GLN A 345 24.20 -17.84 30.69
C GLN A 345 25.38 -17.30 31.51
N VAL A 346 26.24 -16.49 30.86
CA VAL A 346 27.40 -15.84 31.44
C VAL A 346 27.20 -14.31 31.48
N ILE A 347 26.44 -13.76 30.50
CA ILE A 347 26.09 -12.35 30.40
C ILE A 347 24.72 -12.15 31.07
N GLU A 348 24.60 -11.14 31.93
CA GLU A 348 23.32 -10.75 32.53
C GLU A 348 22.66 -9.61 31.73
N ALA A 349 21.34 -9.48 31.82
CA ALA A 349 20.62 -8.39 31.16
C ALA A 349 21.08 -7.00 31.61
N SER A 350 21.55 -6.89 32.86
CA SER A 350 22.12 -5.67 33.45
C SER A 350 23.45 -5.22 32.82
N ASP A 351 24.14 -6.12 32.13
CA ASP A 351 25.40 -5.82 31.44
C ASP A 351 25.19 -5.12 30.09
N LEU A 352 23.94 -5.06 29.63
CA LEU A 352 23.55 -4.52 28.32
C LEU A 352 22.85 -3.15 28.49
N PRO A 353 23.35 -2.09 27.83
CA PRO A 353 22.79 -0.73 27.95
C PRO A 353 21.54 -0.52 27.06
N PHE A 354 20.62 -1.49 27.05
CA PHE A 354 19.40 -1.44 26.24
C PHE A 354 18.16 -1.55 27.11
N ASP A 355 17.11 -0.81 26.77
CA ASP A 355 15.82 -0.85 27.48
C ASP A 355 15.11 -2.19 27.34
N TYR A 356 15.34 -2.86 26.20
CA TYR A 356 14.76 -4.16 25.88
C TYR A 356 15.86 -5.20 25.67
N VAL A 357 15.92 -6.16 26.61
CA VAL A 357 16.86 -7.28 26.57
C VAL A 357 16.05 -8.59 26.62
N VAL A 358 16.17 -9.39 25.58
CA VAL A 358 15.38 -10.61 25.40
C VAL A 358 16.29 -11.85 25.37
N PRO A 359 16.16 -12.77 26.33
CA PRO A 359 16.88 -14.05 26.27
C PRO A 359 16.23 -14.97 25.25
N ILE A 360 17.05 -15.48 24.31
CA ILE A 360 16.59 -16.37 23.24
C ILE A 360 17.50 -17.59 23.06
N SER A 361 16.96 -18.63 22.44
CA SER A 361 17.74 -19.65 21.75
C SER A 361 17.23 -19.74 20.31
N ALA A 362 17.91 -19.06 19.41
CA ALA A 362 17.56 -19.05 17.99
C ALA A 362 17.60 -20.46 17.36
N LYS A 363 18.38 -21.39 17.95
CA LYS A 363 18.45 -22.79 17.52
C LYS A 363 17.16 -23.56 17.83
N ASN A 364 16.54 -23.29 18.98
CA ASN A 364 15.39 -24.03 19.50
C ASN A 364 14.07 -23.25 19.38
N GLY A 365 14.11 -22.00 18.91
CA GLY A 365 12.95 -21.10 18.82
C GLY A 365 12.47 -20.56 20.18
N MET A 366 13.25 -20.74 21.25
CA MET A 366 12.89 -20.24 22.58
C MET A 366 13.05 -18.72 22.65
N GLY A 367 12.12 -18.03 23.32
CA GLY A 367 12.16 -16.58 23.55
C GLY A 367 11.57 -15.75 22.40
N MET A 368 11.05 -16.36 21.32
CA MET A 368 10.43 -15.62 20.22
C MET A 368 9.17 -14.87 20.64
N GLU A 369 8.38 -15.46 21.55
CA GLU A 369 7.21 -14.78 22.14
C GLU A 369 7.59 -13.55 22.99
N LEU A 370 8.75 -13.61 23.68
CA LEU A 370 9.27 -12.46 24.43
C LEU A 370 9.77 -11.36 23.49
N LEU A 371 10.36 -11.73 22.35
CA LEU A 371 10.75 -10.79 21.33
C LEU A 371 9.51 -10.09 20.72
N GLU A 372 8.45 -10.84 20.45
CA GLU A 372 7.17 -10.29 20.00
C GLU A 372 6.61 -9.28 21.01
N GLN A 373 6.59 -9.62 22.30
CA GLN A 373 6.15 -8.72 23.36
C GLN A 373 7.04 -7.45 23.46
N ALA A 374 8.35 -7.58 23.32
CA ALA A 374 9.26 -6.43 23.31
C ALA A 374 9.00 -5.53 22.10
N MET A 375 8.73 -6.11 20.94
CA MET A 375 8.30 -5.36 19.75
C MET A 375 6.99 -4.61 19.98
N ASP A 376 5.99 -5.28 20.58
CA ASP A 376 4.70 -4.68 20.89
C ASP A 376 4.83 -3.50 21.86
N MET A 377 5.73 -3.59 22.85
CA MET A 377 6.00 -2.48 23.77
C MET A 377 6.76 -1.34 23.11
N LEU A 378 7.78 -1.66 22.30
CA LEU A 378 8.64 -0.66 21.66
C LEU A 378 7.90 0.14 20.57
N PHE A 379 6.98 -0.51 19.85
CA PHE A 379 6.17 0.09 18.80
C PHE A 379 4.70 0.22 19.21
N ALA A 380 4.44 0.30 20.51
CA ALA A 380 3.11 0.60 21.04
C ALA A 380 2.64 1.96 20.52
N ASP A 381 1.62 1.96 19.70
CA ASP A 381 0.96 3.16 19.23
C ASP A 381 -0.55 2.87 19.15
N ASP A 382 -1.32 3.58 20.00
CA ASP A 382 -2.76 3.39 20.18
C ASP A 382 -3.61 4.04 19.06
N ALA A 383 -2.97 4.72 18.07
CA ALA A 383 -3.74 5.32 17.00
C ALA A 383 -4.37 4.23 16.10
N PRO A 384 -5.67 4.32 15.82
CA PRO A 384 -6.36 3.26 15.09
C PRO A 384 -5.89 3.15 13.63
N CYS A 385 -5.80 1.92 13.13
CA CYS A 385 -5.58 1.62 11.71
C CYS A 385 -6.93 1.62 10.97
N ASP A 386 -7.59 2.80 10.92
CA ASP A 386 -8.96 2.98 10.39
C ASP A 386 -8.99 3.65 8.99
N GLY A 387 -7.85 3.67 8.32
CA GLY A 387 -7.63 4.39 7.05
C GLY A 387 -7.14 5.81 7.23
N SER A 388 -6.91 6.25 8.45
CA SER A 388 -6.46 7.61 8.74
C SER A 388 -4.95 7.81 8.59
N LEU A 389 -4.18 6.73 8.46
CA LEU A 389 -2.73 6.77 8.27
C LEU A 389 -2.39 6.99 6.80
N LEU A 390 -1.48 7.92 6.55
CA LEU A 390 -1.00 8.20 5.20
C LEU A 390 0.12 7.23 4.83
N THR A 391 -0.16 6.33 3.88
CA THR A 391 0.73 5.22 3.49
C THR A 391 1.45 5.43 2.17
N ASN A 392 1.01 6.40 1.36
CA ASN A 392 1.49 6.61 0.01
C ASN A 392 2.39 7.84 -0.08
N ALA A 393 3.65 7.65 -0.55
CA ALA A 393 4.63 8.73 -0.68
C ALA A 393 4.16 9.84 -1.63
N ARG A 394 3.51 9.50 -2.76
CA ARG A 394 2.95 10.47 -3.70
C ARG A 394 1.93 11.39 -3.02
N GLN A 395 1.02 10.80 -2.23
CA GLN A 395 0.02 11.56 -1.48
C GLN A 395 0.70 12.47 -0.46
N ALA A 396 1.71 11.96 0.27
CA ALA A 396 2.47 12.72 1.25
C ALA A 396 3.17 13.92 0.61
N GLU A 397 3.85 13.74 -0.53
CA GLU A 397 4.52 14.81 -1.28
C GLU A 397 3.54 15.89 -1.74
N ALA A 398 2.37 15.50 -2.26
CA ALA A 398 1.35 16.46 -2.68
C ALA A 398 0.80 17.25 -1.47
N ILE A 399 0.57 16.59 -0.34
CA ILE A 399 0.11 17.24 0.90
C ILE A 399 1.19 18.18 1.46
N VAL A 400 2.48 17.81 1.37
CA VAL A 400 3.60 18.69 1.75
C VAL A 400 3.58 19.96 0.90
N ARG A 401 3.46 19.85 -0.42
CA ARG A 401 3.37 21.00 -1.32
C ARG A 401 2.16 21.89 -1.00
N ALA A 402 1.00 21.30 -0.80
CA ALA A 402 -0.21 22.03 -0.42
C ALA A 402 0.00 22.80 0.89
N ARG A 403 0.49 22.15 1.95
CA ARG A 403 0.79 22.78 3.24
C ARG A 403 1.79 23.93 3.09
N ASP A 404 2.86 23.75 2.33
CA ASP A 404 3.90 24.76 2.17
C ASP A 404 3.39 25.96 1.38
N SER A 405 2.53 25.73 0.37
CA SER A 405 1.83 26.81 -0.35
C SER A 405 0.90 27.59 0.59
N LEU A 406 0.11 26.91 1.45
CA LEU A 406 -0.71 27.62 2.43
C LEU A 406 0.12 28.44 3.42
N ARG A 407 1.27 27.92 3.87
CA ARG A 407 2.21 28.66 4.73
C ARG A 407 2.81 29.86 4.00
N LEU A 408 3.06 29.74 2.70
CA LEU A 408 3.53 30.85 1.88
C LEU A 408 2.44 31.93 1.76
N ALA A 409 1.20 31.53 1.45
CA ALA A 409 0.05 32.45 1.44
C ALA A 409 -0.07 33.22 2.76
N GLN A 410 0.02 32.54 3.89
CA GLN A 410 -0.02 33.19 5.22
C GLN A 410 1.11 34.21 5.42
N ARG A 411 2.34 33.89 5.02
CA ARG A 411 3.48 34.83 5.08
C ARG A 411 3.26 36.03 4.17
N SER A 412 2.77 35.82 2.96
CA SER A 412 2.42 36.86 1.99
C SER A 412 1.35 37.81 2.55
N MET A 413 0.32 37.27 3.24
CA MET A 413 -0.67 38.08 3.97
C MET A 413 -0.04 38.92 5.08
N GLN A 414 0.83 38.31 5.91
CA GLN A 414 1.52 39.03 6.99
C GLN A 414 2.46 40.12 6.48
N ALA A 415 3.03 39.93 5.29
CA ALA A 415 3.86 40.94 4.62
C ALA A 415 3.04 42.05 3.93
N GLY A 416 1.70 41.98 3.97
CA GLY A 416 0.82 42.98 3.38
C GLY A 416 0.80 42.97 1.85
N LEU A 417 1.04 41.79 1.24
CA LEU A 417 0.94 41.65 -0.23
C LEU A 417 -0.51 41.75 -0.68
N THR A 418 -0.70 42.09 -1.96
CA THR A 418 -2.02 42.18 -2.58
C THR A 418 -2.76 40.84 -2.64
N PRO A 419 -4.09 40.81 -2.63
CA PRO A 419 -4.88 39.61 -2.67
C PRO A 419 -4.52 38.65 -3.82
N ASP A 420 -4.33 39.19 -5.02
CA ASP A 420 -3.95 38.45 -6.22
C ASP A 420 -2.61 37.67 -6.02
N ALA A 421 -1.62 38.30 -5.37
CA ALA A 421 -0.35 37.67 -5.09
C ALA A 421 -0.48 36.51 -4.08
N VAL A 422 -1.35 36.67 -3.06
CA VAL A 422 -1.60 35.64 -2.05
C VAL A 422 -2.38 34.46 -2.64
N LEU A 423 -3.34 34.75 -3.52
CA LEU A 423 -4.23 33.71 -4.08
C LEU A 423 -3.52 32.79 -5.07
N VAL A 424 -2.40 33.20 -5.67
CA VAL A 424 -1.51 32.30 -6.43
C VAL A 424 -1.04 31.12 -5.57
N ASP A 425 -0.70 31.40 -4.31
CA ASP A 425 -0.26 30.35 -3.38
C ASP A 425 -1.44 29.46 -2.93
N VAL A 426 -2.64 30.06 -2.76
CA VAL A 426 -3.88 29.32 -2.45
C VAL A 426 -4.26 28.38 -3.61
N GLU A 427 -4.18 28.86 -4.85
CA GLU A 427 -4.42 28.06 -6.05
C GLU A 427 -3.41 26.92 -6.18
N ALA A 428 -2.13 27.18 -5.91
CA ALA A 428 -1.10 26.15 -5.90
C ALA A 428 -1.39 25.06 -4.84
N ALA A 429 -1.88 25.43 -3.65
CA ALA A 429 -2.31 24.49 -2.62
C ALA A 429 -3.51 23.65 -3.08
N MET A 430 -4.51 24.28 -3.69
CA MET A 430 -5.69 23.59 -4.21
C MET A 430 -5.32 22.59 -5.33
N LEU A 431 -4.45 22.97 -6.25
CA LEU A 431 -3.95 22.08 -7.31
C LEU A 431 -3.22 20.87 -6.73
N ALA A 432 -2.35 21.09 -5.73
CA ALA A 432 -1.62 20.00 -5.07
C ALA A 432 -2.56 19.04 -4.32
N LEU A 433 -3.62 19.54 -3.66
CA LEU A 433 -4.65 18.68 -3.04
C LEU A 433 -5.47 17.93 -4.09
N GLY A 434 -5.75 18.57 -5.23
CA GLY A 434 -6.40 17.92 -6.36
C GLY A 434 -5.60 16.74 -6.93
N GLU A 435 -4.28 16.78 -6.86
CA GLU A 435 -3.42 15.64 -7.22
C GLU A 435 -3.57 14.47 -6.23
N VAL A 436 -3.83 14.70 -4.95
CA VAL A 436 -4.04 13.63 -3.97
C VAL A 436 -5.24 12.78 -4.38
N THR A 437 -6.36 13.42 -4.68
CA THR A 437 -7.64 12.77 -5.02
C THR A 437 -7.76 12.40 -6.51
N GLY A 438 -6.86 12.91 -7.36
CA GLY A 438 -6.87 12.70 -8.80
C GLY A 438 -7.68 13.73 -9.60
N ARG A 439 -8.24 14.77 -8.97
CA ARG A 439 -9.05 15.81 -9.64
C ARG A 439 -8.26 16.62 -10.67
N THR A 440 -6.95 16.80 -10.44
CA THR A 440 -6.05 17.60 -11.28
C THR A 440 -4.92 16.78 -11.90
N MET A 441 -5.01 15.45 -11.84
CA MET A 441 -3.95 14.57 -12.32
C MET A 441 -3.90 14.48 -13.85
N ARG A 442 -2.69 14.49 -14.40
CA ARG A 442 -2.43 14.25 -15.82
C ARG A 442 -2.58 12.75 -16.13
N GLU A 443 -3.06 12.45 -17.33
CA GLU A 443 -3.34 11.09 -17.77
C GLU A 443 -2.10 10.17 -17.78
N ASP A 444 -0.92 10.72 -18.12
CA ASP A 444 0.34 9.96 -18.12
C ASP A 444 0.76 9.49 -16.71
N ILE A 445 0.52 10.30 -15.68
CA ILE A 445 0.80 9.93 -14.28
C ILE A 445 -0.22 8.89 -13.80
N THR A 446 -1.50 9.11 -14.11
CA THR A 446 -2.56 8.16 -13.78
C THR A 446 -2.26 6.77 -14.38
N ASN A 447 -1.85 6.71 -15.64
CA ASN A 447 -1.46 5.45 -16.29
C ASN A 447 -0.33 4.73 -15.54
N ARG A 448 0.69 5.44 -15.12
CA ARG A 448 1.83 4.88 -14.37
C ARG A 448 1.45 4.30 -13.01
N ILE A 449 0.46 4.89 -12.34
CA ILE A 449 -0.04 4.37 -11.07
C ILE A 449 -0.67 2.99 -11.30
N PHE A 450 -1.55 2.87 -12.30
CA PHE A 450 -2.25 1.62 -12.58
C PHE A 450 -1.40 0.52 -13.23
N GLU A 451 -0.27 0.85 -13.86
CA GLU A 451 0.68 -0.15 -14.38
C GLU A 451 1.29 -1.05 -13.28
N ARG A 452 1.24 -0.64 -12.02
CA ARG A 452 1.74 -1.41 -10.86
C ARG A 452 0.73 -2.39 -10.30
N PHE A 453 -0.52 -2.32 -10.75
CA PHE A 453 -1.59 -3.18 -10.26
C PHE A 453 -1.55 -4.56 -10.92
N CYS A 454 -2.19 -5.55 -10.28
CA CYS A 454 -2.37 -6.86 -10.86
C CYS A 454 -3.36 -6.82 -12.05
N VAL A 455 -3.16 -7.72 -13.04
CA VAL A 455 -4.14 -7.95 -14.11
C VAL A 455 -5.39 -8.56 -13.50
N GLY A 456 -6.57 -8.04 -13.88
CA GLY A 456 -7.86 -8.52 -13.34
C GLY A 456 -8.45 -7.64 -12.23
N LYS A 457 -7.72 -6.55 -11.88
CA LYS A 457 -8.17 -5.50 -10.93
C LYS A 457 -8.30 -4.15 -11.61
#